data_8a5c8d1ae5f76a123a0e31e32db53122
#
_entry.id   8a5c8d1ae5f76a123a0e31e32db53122
#
_cell.length_a   1.000
_cell.length_b   1.000
_cell.length_c   1.000
_cell.angle_alpha   90.00
_cell.angle_beta   90.00
_cell.angle_gamma   90.00
#
_symmetry.space_group_name_H-M   'P 1'
#
loop_
_entity.id
_entity.type
_entity.pdbx_description
1 polymer ?
#
loop_
_entity_poly.entity_id
_entity_poly.type
_entity_poly.pdbx_seq_one_letter_code
_entity_poly.pdbx_strand_id
1 'polypeptide(L)'
;PYTTLFRSAALPPLVRDGKVFAEPAPYDDPMSFYESDPDVRVSRWLQSVWRGRGRFSPSDFRLAFAVLVDGEAVGMQDLIAEKFDSCGTFASFSWLSTDVRGRGLGTEMRSALLHLAFAGLGASEAGSDAFVDNIGSNKVSEALGYERNGVDWDIRRGEPGRIQRWRLTRSVWETRRRNDIELSGVEDFCTFLDHH
;
A
#
# COMPACT_ATOMS: atom_id res chain seq x y z
N PRO A 1 8.11 14.08 -3.25
CA PRO A 1 8.03 12.65 -3.50
C PRO A 1 6.98 12.39 -4.57
N TYR A 2 7.37 11.70 -5.65
CA TYR A 2 6.47 11.46 -6.78
C TYR A 2 6.19 9.97 -6.89
N THR A 3 4.91 9.61 -6.95
CA THR A 3 4.45 8.25 -7.15
C THR A 3 4.00 8.08 -8.59
N THR A 4 4.58 7.14 -9.33
CA THR A 4 4.26 6.92 -10.75
C THR A 4 3.91 5.45 -11.02
N LEU A 5 2.77 5.21 -11.68
CA LEU A 5 2.26 3.87 -12.04
C LEU A 5 3.20 3.02 -12.92
N PHE A 6 4.15 3.63 -13.63
CA PHE A 6 4.94 2.95 -14.67
C PHE A 6 6.40 2.70 -14.33
N ARG A 7 6.87 3.07 -13.14
CA ARG A 7 8.28 2.83 -12.74
C ARG A 7 8.51 1.53 -11.98
N SER A 8 7.65 0.54 -12.14
CA SER A 8 7.85 -0.79 -11.52
C SER A 8 9.17 -1.47 -11.96
N ALA A 9 9.76 -1.07 -13.08
CA ALA A 9 11.07 -1.56 -13.51
C ALA A 9 12.23 -1.15 -12.58
N ALA A 10 12.07 -0.14 -11.74
CA ALA A 10 13.09 0.29 -10.78
C ALA A 10 13.03 -0.45 -9.43
N LEU A 11 11.98 -1.23 -9.18
CA LEU A 11 11.77 -1.97 -7.92
C LEU A 11 12.44 -3.36 -7.87
N PRO A 12 12.59 -4.13 -8.98
CA PRO A 12 13.20 -5.45 -8.96
C PRO A 12 14.57 -5.53 -8.30
N PRO A 13 15.49 -4.55 -8.46
CA PRO A 13 16.77 -4.58 -7.73
C PRO A 13 16.58 -4.57 -6.20
N LEU A 14 15.68 -3.76 -5.67
CA LEU A 14 15.41 -3.71 -4.23
C LEU A 14 14.85 -5.03 -3.70
N VAL A 15 13.98 -5.67 -4.48
CA VAL A 15 13.42 -7.00 -4.14
C VAL A 15 14.51 -8.07 -4.22
N ARG A 16 15.33 -8.05 -5.27
CA ARG A 16 16.45 -8.98 -5.48
C ARG A 16 17.43 -8.93 -4.31
N ASP A 17 17.80 -7.73 -3.89
CA ASP A 17 18.80 -7.49 -2.86
C ASP A 17 18.25 -7.66 -1.42
N GLY A 18 17.00 -8.09 -1.28
CA GLY A 18 16.36 -8.30 0.03
C GLY A 18 16.07 -7.02 0.81
N LYS A 19 16.07 -5.85 0.15
CA LYS A 19 15.78 -4.55 0.77
C LYS A 19 14.33 -4.41 1.28
N VAL A 20 13.49 -5.37 0.95
CA VAL A 20 12.08 -5.45 1.37
C VAL A 20 11.89 -6.15 2.72
N PHE A 21 12.89 -6.86 3.22
CA PHE A 21 12.80 -7.65 4.44
C PHE A 21 12.53 -6.78 5.67
N ALA A 22 11.82 -7.33 6.62
CA ALA A 22 11.57 -6.75 7.93
C ALA A 22 11.54 -7.85 9.01
N GLU A 23 11.94 -7.48 10.22
CA GLU A 23 11.84 -8.32 11.39
C GLU A 23 11.06 -7.57 12.48
N PRO A 24 10.00 -8.16 13.02
CA PRO A 24 9.39 -9.43 12.59
C PRO A 24 8.82 -9.35 11.18
N ALA A 25 8.69 -10.51 10.51
CA ALA A 25 8.11 -10.60 9.17
C ALA A 25 6.72 -9.94 9.14
N PRO A 26 6.45 -8.96 8.25
CA PRO A 26 5.24 -8.13 8.35
C PRO A 26 3.95 -8.83 7.90
N TYR A 27 4.04 -9.96 7.22
CA TYR A 27 2.90 -10.73 6.71
C TYR A 27 3.32 -12.13 6.30
N ASP A 28 2.36 -13.04 6.13
CA ASP A 28 2.59 -14.27 5.39
C ASP A 28 2.72 -13.93 3.89
N ASP A 29 3.48 -14.75 3.16
CA ASP A 29 4.07 -14.26 1.93
C ASP A 29 3.35 -14.68 0.65
N PRO A 30 2.31 -13.99 0.19
CA PRO A 30 1.82 -14.18 -1.17
C PRO A 30 2.74 -13.57 -2.24
N MET A 31 3.71 -12.73 -1.86
CA MET A 31 4.62 -12.01 -2.76
C MET A 31 6.05 -12.54 -2.72
N SER A 32 6.26 -13.58 -1.94
CA SER A 32 7.50 -14.36 -1.84
C SER A 32 8.74 -13.54 -1.46
N PHE A 33 8.56 -12.50 -0.61
CA PHE A 33 9.71 -11.75 -0.08
C PHE A 33 10.66 -12.60 0.76
N TYR A 34 10.16 -13.75 1.26
CA TYR A 34 10.98 -14.69 2.04
C TYR A 34 11.61 -15.81 1.19
N GLU A 35 11.45 -15.76 -0.13
CA GLU A 35 12.15 -16.66 -1.04
C GLU A 35 13.65 -16.43 -0.97
N SER A 36 14.42 -17.48 -0.74
CA SER A 36 15.87 -17.39 -0.57
C SER A 36 16.61 -17.10 -1.87
N ASP A 37 16.13 -17.65 -2.98
CA ASP A 37 16.69 -17.37 -4.31
C ASP A 37 16.27 -15.98 -4.80
N PRO A 38 17.23 -15.07 -5.07
CA PRO A 38 16.91 -13.70 -5.46
C PRO A 38 16.14 -13.59 -6.78
N ASP A 39 16.42 -14.45 -7.75
CA ASP A 39 15.75 -14.41 -9.05
C ASP A 39 14.35 -14.97 -8.99
N VAL A 40 14.16 -16.05 -8.25
CA VAL A 40 12.84 -16.61 -7.96
C VAL A 40 12.00 -15.60 -7.17
N ARG A 41 12.58 -14.92 -6.20
CA ARG A 41 11.94 -13.85 -5.42
C ARG A 41 11.39 -12.74 -6.31
N VAL A 42 12.22 -12.20 -7.19
CA VAL A 42 11.81 -11.15 -8.16
C VAL A 42 10.71 -11.66 -9.08
N SER A 43 10.88 -12.87 -9.63
CA SER A 43 9.90 -13.46 -10.54
C SER A 43 8.51 -13.61 -9.89
N ARG A 44 8.46 -14.16 -8.68
CA ARG A 44 7.21 -14.32 -7.94
C ARG A 44 6.58 -12.98 -7.55
N TRP A 45 7.41 -12.01 -7.13
CA TRP A 45 6.92 -10.68 -6.83
C TRP A 45 6.29 -10.01 -8.06
N LEU A 46 6.95 -10.06 -9.22
CA LEU A 46 6.40 -9.56 -10.48
C LEU A 46 5.08 -10.24 -10.86
N GLN A 47 5.00 -11.57 -10.71
CA GLN A 47 3.76 -12.32 -10.94
C GLN A 47 2.62 -11.83 -10.04
N SER A 48 2.90 -11.50 -8.79
CA SER A 48 1.91 -10.93 -7.87
C SER A 48 1.41 -9.56 -8.31
N VAL A 49 2.33 -8.68 -8.73
CA VAL A 49 1.98 -7.36 -9.27
C VAL A 49 1.12 -7.49 -10.53
N TRP A 50 1.49 -8.36 -11.46
CA TRP A 50 0.73 -8.58 -12.70
C TRP A 50 -0.64 -9.22 -12.44
N ARG A 51 -0.73 -10.14 -11.48
CA ARG A 51 -2.02 -10.74 -11.08
C ARG A 51 -2.97 -9.67 -10.53
N GLY A 52 -2.47 -8.74 -9.75
CA GLY A 52 -3.26 -7.59 -9.26
C GLY A 52 -3.78 -6.73 -10.40
N ARG A 53 -2.94 -6.45 -11.39
CA ARG A 53 -3.33 -5.68 -12.59
C ARG A 53 -4.32 -6.43 -13.49
N GLY A 54 -4.16 -7.75 -13.63
CA GLY A 54 -5.03 -8.58 -14.49
C GLY A 54 -6.46 -8.76 -13.97
N ARG A 55 -6.73 -8.39 -12.72
CA ARG A 55 -8.07 -8.42 -12.11
C ARG A 55 -8.77 -7.07 -12.11
N PHE A 56 -8.30 -6.14 -12.91
CA PHE A 56 -8.85 -4.79 -12.94
C PHE A 56 -10.30 -4.77 -13.45
N SER A 57 -11.18 -4.15 -12.63
CA SER A 57 -12.54 -3.75 -13.00
C SER A 57 -12.87 -2.46 -12.23
N PRO A 58 -13.93 -1.70 -12.59
CA PRO A 58 -14.33 -0.51 -11.84
C PRO A 58 -14.66 -0.78 -10.36
N SER A 59 -15.19 -1.97 -10.07
CA SER A 59 -15.51 -2.42 -8.71
C SER A 59 -14.28 -2.91 -7.95
N ASP A 60 -13.38 -3.64 -8.63
CA ASP A 60 -12.28 -4.34 -7.98
C ASP A 60 -10.97 -4.05 -8.71
N PHE A 61 -10.08 -3.30 -8.07
CA PHE A 61 -8.80 -2.94 -8.66
C PHE A 61 -7.68 -2.83 -7.64
N ARG A 62 -6.45 -3.02 -8.12
CA ARG A 62 -5.23 -2.79 -7.36
C ARG A 62 -4.30 -1.89 -8.15
N LEU A 63 -4.04 -0.69 -7.62
CA LEU A 63 -3.10 0.26 -8.18
C LEU A 63 -1.78 0.15 -7.42
N ALA A 64 -0.73 -0.24 -8.11
CA ALA A 64 0.61 -0.38 -7.55
C ALA A 64 1.48 0.82 -7.98
N PHE A 65 1.99 1.55 -7.00
CA PHE A 65 2.81 2.74 -7.19
C PHE A 65 4.23 2.51 -6.70
N ALA A 66 5.21 2.92 -7.48
CA ALA A 66 6.58 3.06 -6.98
C ALA A 66 6.69 4.33 -6.13
N VAL A 67 7.30 4.22 -4.96
CA VAL A 67 7.64 5.36 -4.10
C VAL A 67 9.03 5.84 -4.51
N LEU A 68 9.13 7.11 -4.89
CA LEU A 68 10.38 7.74 -5.31
C LEU A 68 10.79 8.85 -4.33
N VAL A 69 12.07 8.92 -4.02
CA VAL A 69 12.69 10.04 -3.31
C VAL A 69 13.85 10.53 -4.17
N ASP A 70 13.84 11.81 -4.50
CA ASP A 70 14.85 12.44 -5.38
C ASP A 70 15.06 11.68 -6.72
N GLY A 71 13.97 11.09 -7.24
CA GLY A 71 13.96 10.31 -8.49
C GLY A 71 14.33 8.84 -8.35
N GLU A 72 14.84 8.41 -7.20
CA GLU A 72 15.23 7.03 -6.92
C GLU A 72 14.08 6.24 -6.30
N ALA A 73 13.86 5.00 -6.78
CA ALA A 73 12.84 4.12 -6.21
C ALA A 73 13.28 3.58 -4.85
N VAL A 74 12.44 3.79 -3.84
CA VAL A 74 12.72 3.39 -2.46
C VAL A 74 11.68 2.46 -1.85
N GLY A 75 10.61 2.16 -2.57
CA GLY A 75 9.54 1.30 -2.06
C GLY A 75 8.33 1.23 -2.98
N MET A 76 7.29 0.59 -2.48
CA MET A 76 6.02 0.40 -3.18
C MET A 76 4.85 0.70 -2.25
N GLN A 77 3.80 1.29 -2.81
CA GLN A 77 2.53 1.54 -2.13
C GLN A 77 1.39 1.12 -3.05
N ASP A 78 0.50 0.28 -2.55
CA ASP A 78 -0.69 -0.15 -3.28
C ASP A 78 -1.96 0.43 -2.66
N LEU A 79 -2.90 0.76 -3.54
CA LEU A 79 -4.31 0.94 -3.25
C LEU A 79 -5.04 -0.32 -3.70
N ILE A 80 -5.79 -0.94 -2.79
CA ILE A 80 -6.55 -2.16 -3.04
C ILE A 80 -8.01 -1.86 -2.79
N ALA A 81 -8.81 -1.90 -3.84
CA ALA A 81 -10.24 -1.65 -3.81
C ALA A 81 -11.01 -2.93 -4.14
N GLU A 82 -12.02 -3.22 -3.33
CA GLU A 82 -12.97 -4.32 -3.54
C GLU A 82 -14.37 -3.76 -3.36
N LYS A 83 -15.25 -3.98 -4.35
CA LYS A 83 -16.61 -3.41 -4.39
C LYS A 83 -16.60 -1.87 -4.24
N PHE A 84 -15.64 -1.22 -4.88
CA PHE A 84 -15.39 0.21 -4.71
C PHE A 84 -16.57 1.04 -5.18
N ASP A 85 -17.18 0.67 -6.29
CA ASP A 85 -18.39 1.28 -6.85
C ASP A 85 -19.56 1.34 -5.86
N SER A 86 -19.70 0.31 -5.03
CA SER A 86 -20.81 0.18 -4.08
C SER A 86 -20.46 0.64 -2.67
N CYS A 87 -19.24 0.37 -2.21
CA CYS A 87 -18.83 0.61 -0.83
C CYS A 87 -17.95 1.86 -0.66
N GLY A 88 -17.23 2.25 -1.72
CA GLY A 88 -16.26 3.35 -1.64
C GLY A 88 -15.10 3.09 -0.68
N THR A 89 -14.82 1.81 -0.38
CA THR A 89 -13.80 1.43 0.58
C THR A 89 -12.54 0.91 -0.10
N PHE A 90 -11.40 1.11 0.53
CA PHE A 90 -10.13 0.58 0.07
C PHE A 90 -9.22 0.17 1.23
N ALA A 91 -8.29 -0.70 0.95
CA ALA A 91 -7.18 -1.05 1.82
C ALA A 91 -5.85 -0.64 1.17
N SER A 92 -4.78 -0.69 1.94
CA SER A 92 -3.45 -0.37 1.44
C SER A 92 -2.44 -1.44 1.83
N PHE A 93 -1.53 -1.71 0.91
CA PHE A 93 -0.33 -2.51 1.14
C PHE A 93 0.90 -1.68 0.81
N SER A 94 1.98 -1.85 1.56
CA SER A 94 3.20 -1.08 1.29
C SER A 94 4.46 -1.70 1.88
N TRP A 95 5.59 -1.38 1.27
CA TRP A 95 6.90 -1.62 1.83
C TRP A 95 7.87 -0.51 1.43
N LEU A 96 8.88 -0.29 2.27
CA LEU A 96 10.01 0.59 1.99
C LEU A 96 11.32 -0.19 2.11
N SER A 97 12.29 0.19 1.30
CA SER A 97 13.66 -0.29 1.43
C SER A 97 14.16 -0.09 2.86
N THR A 98 14.90 -1.09 3.35
CA THR A 98 15.57 -1.03 4.65
C THR A 98 16.45 0.21 4.80
N ASP A 99 17.00 0.73 3.70
CA ASP A 99 17.93 1.85 3.70
C ASP A 99 17.28 3.20 4.05
N VAL A 100 15.94 3.29 3.92
CA VAL A 100 15.20 4.56 4.10
C VAL A 100 14.15 4.53 5.21
N ARG A 101 14.03 3.43 5.93
CA ARG A 101 13.08 3.30 7.06
C ARG A 101 13.45 4.24 8.21
N GLY A 102 12.46 4.56 9.05
CA GLY A 102 12.67 5.42 10.23
C GLY A 102 12.80 6.93 9.93
N ARG A 103 12.61 7.35 8.68
CA ARG A 103 12.73 8.77 8.22
C ARG A 103 11.38 9.45 7.96
N GLY A 104 10.27 8.88 8.43
CA GLY A 104 8.93 9.44 8.20
C GLY A 104 8.30 9.07 6.84
N LEU A 105 9.04 8.47 5.91
CA LEU A 105 8.57 8.16 4.56
C LEU A 105 7.34 7.23 4.53
N GLY A 106 7.18 6.35 5.52
CA GLY A 106 5.98 5.51 5.63
C GLY A 106 4.70 6.32 5.83
N THR A 107 4.77 7.36 6.66
CA THR A 107 3.65 8.29 6.88
C THR A 107 3.43 9.15 5.63
N GLU A 108 4.50 9.63 5.01
CA GLU A 108 4.45 10.45 3.79
C GLU A 108 3.76 9.73 2.63
N MET A 109 4.23 8.52 2.28
CA MET A 109 3.65 7.76 1.17
C MET A 109 2.20 7.34 1.44
N ARG A 110 1.87 7.00 2.69
CA ARG A 110 0.48 6.68 3.06
C ARG A 110 -0.42 7.93 3.00
N SER A 111 0.08 9.11 3.37
CA SER A 111 -0.65 10.38 3.21
C SER A 111 -0.96 10.66 1.74
N ALA A 112 -0.01 10.42 0.83
CA ALA A 112 -0.22 10.59 -0.61
C ALA A 112 -1.29 9.61 -1.13
N LEU A 113 -1.26 8.35 -0.70
CA LEU A 113 -2.28 7.37 -1.08
C LEU A 113 -3.68 7.75 -0.58
N LEU A 114 -3.77 8.19 0.68
CA LEU A 114 -5.04 8.65 1.25
C LEU A 114 -5.59 9.86 0.48
N HIS A 115 -4.70 10.77 0.08
CA HIS A 115 -5.09 11.93 -0.72
C HIS A 115 -5.62 11.50 -2.09
N LEU A 116 -4.94 10.58 -2.78
CA LEU A 116 -5.44 9.99 -4.03
C LEU A 116 -6.82 9.35 -3.83
N ALA A 117 -6.96 8.49 -2.83
CA ALA A 117 -8.19 7.74 -2.63
C ALA A 117 -9.38 8.64 -2.24
N PHE A 118 -9.18 9.53 -1.25
CA PHE A 118 -10.27 10.38 -0.77
C PHE A 118 -10.54 11.59 -1.67
N ALA A 119 -9.52 12.32 -2.09
CA ALA A 119 -9.71 13.52 -2.91
C ALA A 119 -9.82 13.19 -4.41
N GLY A 120 -9.04 12.23 -4.89
CA GLY A 120 -9.00 11.87 -6.31
C GLY A 120 -10.11 10.91 -6.72
N LEU A 121 -10.29 9.81 -5.99
CA LEU A 121 -11.21 8.74 -6.37
C LEU A 121 -12.56 8.76 -5.64
N GLY A 122 -12.75 9.67 -4.70
CA GLY A 122 -14.01 9.79 -4.00
C GLY A 122 -14.28 8.72 -2.93
N ALA A 123 -13.26 7.99 -2.46
CA ALA A 123 -13.41 6.97 -1.42
C ALA A 123 -14.13 7.49 -0.17
N SER A 124 -14.83 6.62 0.52
CA SER A 124 -15.56 6.91 1.77
C SER A 124 -14.78 6.51 3.00
N GLU A 125 -14.02 5.42 2.91
CA GLU A 125 -13.32 4.85 4.07
C GLU A 125 -12.06 4.09 3.63
N ALA A 126 -11.01 4.17 4.46
CA ALA A 126 -9.77 3.43 4.32
C ALA A 126 -9.64 2.37 5.43
N GLY A 127 -9.34 1.13 5.04
CA GLY A 127 -8.89 0.07 5.92
C GLY A 127 -7.37 -0.08 5.90
N SER A 128 -6.83 -0.58 7.01
CA SER A 128 -5.45 -1.06 7.10
C SER A 128 -5.37 -2.13 8.16
N ASP A 129 -4.44 -3.04 8.01
CA ASP A 129 -4.12 -4.03 9.03
C ASP A 129 -2.61 -4.25 9.14
N ALA A 130 -2.19 -4.72 10.29
CA ALA A 130 -0.81 -5.14 10.53
C ALA A 130 -0.75 -6.08 11.73
N PHE A 131 0.20 -7.01 11.71
CA PHE A 131 0.48 -7.78 12.91
C PHE A 131 0.75 -6.83 14.10
N VAL A 132 0.30 -7.21 15.29
CA VAL A 132 0.39 -6.34 16.49
C VAL A 132 1.84 -5.96 16.83
N ASP A 133 2.81 -6.78 16.48
CA ASP A 133 4.24 -6.55 16.66
C ASP A 133 4.91 -5.80 15.48
N ASN A 134 4.20 -5.52 14.40
CA ASN A 134 4.65 -4.63 13.34
C ASN A 134 4.51 -3.17 13.77
N ILE A 135 5.39 -2.76 14.68
CA ILE A 135 5.35 -1.43 15.32
C ILE A 135 5.39 -0.31 14.28
N GLY A 136 6.18 -0.48 13.21
CA GLY A 136 6.32 0.53 12.16
C GLY A 136 5.00 0.83 11.46
N SER A 137 4.30 -0.21 10.99
CA SER A 137 3.02 -0.06 10.29
C SER A 137 1.92 0.48 11.23
N ASN A 138 1.84 -0.05 12.45
CA ASN A 138 0.84 0.40 13.44
C ASN A 138 1.03 1.89 13.79
N LYS A 139 2.28 2.36 13.99
CA LYS A 139 2.56 3.79 14.24
C LYS A 139 2.18 4.68 13.05
N VAL A 140 2.34 4.23 11.81
CA VAL A 140 1.89 4.99 10.64
C VAL A 140 0.37 5.16 10.67
N SER A 141 -0.37 4.11 10.96
CA SER A 141 -1.84 4.19 11.06
C SER A 141 -2.28 5.14 12.18
N GLU A 142 -1.68 5.05 13.37
CA GLU A 142 -1.95 5.95 14.50
C GLU A 142 -1.64 7.43 14.14
N ALA A 143 -0.50 7.69 13.55
CA ALA A 143 -0.08 9.05 13.17
C ALA A 143 -1.01 9.70 12.15
N LEU A 144 -1.61 8.92 11.26
CA LEU A 144 -2.55 9.39 10.24
C LEU A 144 -3.99 9.50 10.74
N GLY A 145 -4.26 9.13 11.99
CA GLY A 145 -5.56 9.26 12.61
C GLY A 145 -6.52 8.11 12.34
N TYR A 146 -5.99 6.95 11.94
CA TYR A 146 -6.81 5.74 11.93
C TYR A 146 -7.24 5.37 13.35
N GLU A 147 -8.45 4.90 13.46
CA GLU A 147 -9.01 4.33 14.69
C GLU A 147 -8.82 2.81 14.71
N ARG A 148 -8.65 2.25 15.90
CA ARG A 148 -8.58 0.79 16.08
C ARG A 148 -9.93 0.17 15.77
N ASN A 149 -9.95 -0.81 14.88
CA ASN A 149 -11.16 -1.49 14.39
C ASN A 149 -11.15 -3.00 14.70
N GLY A 150 -10.69 -3.34 15.88
CA GLY A 150 -10.64 -4.71 16.36
C GLY A 150 -9.29 -5.40 16.13
N VAL A 151 -9.24 -6.63 16.60
CA VAL A 151 -8.09 -7.53 16.46
C VAL A 151 -8.59 -8.85 15.89
N ASP A 152 -7.85 -9.40 14.94
CA ASP A 152 -8.16 -10.67 14.31
C ASP A 152 -6.94 -11.61 14.31
N TRP A 153 -7.10 -12.81 13.79
CA TRP A 153 -6.04 -13.77 13.60
C TRP A 153 -5.68 -13.89 12.12
N ASP A 154 -4.39 -14.02 11.85
CA ASP A 154 -3.88 -14.33 10.53
C ASP A 154 -2.69 -15.26 10.64
N ILE A 155 -2.22 -15.79 9.52
CA ILE A 155 -1.07 -16.68 9.44
C ILE A 155 0.16 -15.86 9.01
N ARG A 156 1.27 -16.09 9.70
CA ARG A 156 2.56 -15.54 9.35
C ARG A 156 3.61 -16.64 9.36
N ARG A 157 4.11 -17.01 8.16
CA ARG A 157 5.07 -18.08 7.96
C ARG A 157 4.63 -19.43 8.57
N GLY A 158 3.35 -19.75 8.39
CA GLY A 158 2.75 -20.97 8.90
C GLY A 158 2.33 -20.94 10.37
N GLU A 159 2.62 -19.86 11.10
CA GLU A 159 2.27 -19.70 12.51
C GLU A 159 1.16 -18.68 12.69
N PRO A 160 0.22 -18.89 13.63
CA PRO A 160 -0.84 -17.96 13.91
C PRO A 160 -0.29 -16.69 14.56
N GLY A 161 -0.77 -15.54 14.11
CA GLY A 161 -0.42 -14.23 14.65
C GLY A 161 -1.66 -13.34 14.79
N ARG A 162 -1.60 -12.39 15.71
CA ARG A 162 -2.68 -11.41 15.87
C ARG A 162 -2.42 -10.19 15.03
N ILE A 163 -3.44 -9.73 14.29
CA ILE A 163 -3.41 -8.50 13.52
C ILE A 163 -4.29 -7.44 14.17
N GLN A 164 -3.80 -6.20 14.22
CA GLN A 164 -4.58 -5.02 14.55
C GLN A 164 -5.22 -4.51 13.26
N ARG A 165 -6.54 -4.36 13.26
CA ARG A 165 -7.29 -3.70 12.21
C ARG A 165 -7.45 -2.22 12.50
N TRP A 166 -7.38 -1.41 11.45
CA TRP A 166 -7.46 0.03 11.49
C TRP A 166 -8.50 0.52 10.48
N ARG A 167 -9.17 1.60 10.83
CA ARG A 167 -10.20 2.25 10.02
C ARG A 167 -9.99 3.75 10.00
N LEU A 168 -10.13 4.39 8.85
CA LEU A 168 -10.11 5.84 8.70
C LEU A 168 -11.28 6.28 7.82
N THR A 169 -12.20 7.07 8.39
CA THR A 169 -13.30 7.64 7.62
C THR A 169 -12.87 8.90 6.88
N ARG A 170 -13.56 9.24 5.79
CA ARG A 170 -13.34 10.49 5.06
C ARG A 170 -13.39 11.70 5.98
N SER A 171 -14.39 11.78 6.88
CA SER A 171 -14.55 12.93 7.77
C SER A 171 -13.35 13.16 8.69
N VAL A 172 -12.77 12.10 9.22
CA VAL A 172 -11.54 12.19 10.02
C VAL A 172 -10.35 12.60 9.16
N TRP A 173 -10.20 12.00 7.97
CA TRP A 173 -9.14 12.37 7.03
C TRP A 173 -9.21 13.86 6.64
N GLU A 174 -10.40 14.41 6.36
CA GLU A 174 -10.59 15.80 5.99
C GLU A 174 -10.05 16.79 7.05
N THR A 175 -10.15 16.44 8.33
CA THR A 175 -9.58 17.27 9.41
C THR A 175 -8.05 17.29 9.46
N ARG A 176 -7.42 16.31 8.78
CA ARG A 176 -5.96 16.08 8.75
C ARG A 176 -5.38 16.18 7.35
N ARG A 177 -6.21 16.55 6.38
CA ARG A 177 -5.82 16.63 4.98
C ARG A 177 -4.63 17.55 4.80
N ARG A 178 -3.64 17.08 4.07
CA ARG A 178 -2.51 17.89 3.61
C ARG A 178 -2.87 18.62 2.33
N ASN A 179 -2.41 19.88 2.21
CA ASN A 179 -2.66 20.74 1.04
C ASN A 179 -1.47 20.81 0.10
N ASP A 180 -0.35 20.19 0.45
CA ASP A 180 0.90 20.16 -0.30
C ASP A 180 1.07 18.89 -1.15
N ILE A 181 0.02 18.06 -1.26
CA ILE A 181 0.00 16.86 -2.10
C ILE A 181 -0.72 17.21 -3.40
N GLU A 182 -0.01 17.04 -4.51
CA GLU A 182 -0.54 17.23 -5.85
C GLU A 182 -0.84 15.88 -6.52
N LEU A 183 -1.97 15.81 -7.21
CA LEU A 183 -2.38 14.66 -7.99
C LEU A 183 -2.31 14.99 -9.49
N SER A 184 -1.88 14.05 -10.29
CA SER A 184 -1.89 14.16 -11.76
C SER A 184 -2.34 12.84 -12.40
N GLY A 185 -3.05 12.91 -13.53
CA GLY A 185 -3.54 11.76 -14.27
C GLY A 185 -4.72 11.02 -13.60
N VAL A 186 -5.35 11.61 -12.60
CA VAL A 186 -6.49 11.00 -11.88
C VAL A 186 -7.76 11.13 -12.71
N GLU A 187 -7.96 12.22 -13.41
CA GLU A 187 -9.15 12.49 -14.23
C GLU A 187 -9.34 11.43 -15.33
N ASP A 188 -8.24 11.08 -16.02
CA ASP A 188 -8.27 10.02 -17.05
C ASP A 188 -8.66 8.68 -16.44
N PHE A 189 -8.16 8.38 -15.24
CA PHE A 189 -8.48 7.15 -14.54
C PHE A 189 -9.94 7.12 -14.07
N CYS A 190 -10.48 8.21 -13.53
CA CYS A 190 -11.88 8.32 -13.16
C CYS A 190 -12.79 8.15 -14.37
N THR A 191 -12.47 8.80 -15.49
CA THR A 191 -13.21 8.63 -16.75
C THR A 191 -13.23 7.17 -17.20
N PHE A 192 -12.13 6.46 -17.05
CA PHE A 192 -12.08 5.03 -17.36
C PHE A 192 -12.97 4.20 -16.41
N LEU A 193 -13.03 4.51 -15.11
CA LEU A 193 -13.89 3.83 -14.15
C LEU A 193 -15.38 4.03 -14.46
N ASP A 194 -15.76 5.23 -14.93
CA ASP A 194 -17.16 5.59 -15.22
C ASP A 194 -17.70 4.93 -16.52
N HIS A 195 -16.81 4.50 -17.40
CA HIS A 195 -17.19 3.94 -18.72
C HIS A 195 -17.14 2.41 -18.80
N HIS A 196 -16.79 1.73 -17.74
CA HIS A 196 -16.66 0.28 -17.67
C HIS A 196 -17.39 -0.31 -16.48
#